data_493c24ad5b5af65783a518134cecc782
#
_entry.id   493c24ad5b5af65783a518134cecc782
#
_cell.length_a   1.000
_cell.length_b   1.000
_cell.length_c   1.000
_cell.angle_alpha   90.00
_cell.angle_beta   90.00
_cell.angle_gamma   90.00
#
_symmetry.space_group_name_H-M   'P 1'
#
loop_
_entity.id
_entity.type
_entity.pdbx_description
1 polymer ?
#
loop_
_entity_poly.entity_id
_entity_poly.type
_entity_poly.pdbx_seq_one_letter_code
_entity_poly.pdbx_strand_id
1 'polypeptide(L)'
;MANFAIEIPDEQVERIITALCANYQYNATVSDPNSDNPQDSIDNPQTPYQFANEIVRKYLVENTVSYEAKLARQQAMNSLDAAPVITDPAI
;
A
#
# COMPACT_ATOMS: atom_id res chain seq x y z
N MET A 1 -10.07 -0.36 19.87
CA MET A 1 -9.75 -0.17 18.44
C MET A 1 -10.86 0.60 17.76
N ALA A 2 -10.48 1.54 16.92
CA ALA A 2 -11.44 2.31 16.14
C ALA A 2 -11.69 1.62 14.80
N ASN A 3 -12.92 1.64 14.34
CA ASN A 3 -13.28 1.14 13.02
C ASN A 3 -13.37 2.30 12.04
N PHE A 4 -12.59 2.21 10.99
CA PHE A 4 -12.70 3.11 9.84
C PHE A 4 -13.35 2.31 8.71
N ALA A 5 -14.56 2.67 8.35
CA ALA A 5 -15.34 1.86 7.41
C ALA A 5 -15.92 2.73 6.30
N ILE A 6 -15.96 2.14 5.10
CA ILE A 6 -16.59 2.74 3.94
C ILE A 6 -17.68 1.77 3.51
N GLU A 7 -18.89 2.27 3.33
CA GLU A 7 -20.00 1.44 2.86
C GLU A 7 -19.99 1.39 1.34
N ILE A 8 -20.08 0.18 0.80
CA ILE A 8 -20.17 -0.04 -0.64
C ILE A 8 -21.49 -0.77 -0.89
N PRO A 9 -22.37 -0.22 -1.73
CA PRO A 9 -23.61 -0.91 -2.09
C PRO A 9 -23.31 -2.30 -2.65
N ASP A 10 -24.11 -3.29 -2.28
CA ASP A 10 -23.88 -4.68 -2.64
C ASP A 10 -23.76 -4.87 -4.15
N GLU A 11 -24.56 -4.15 -4.93
CA GLU A 11 -24.52 -4.25 -6.38
C GLU A 11 -23.25 -3.69 -7.00
N GLN A 12 -22.43 -2.96 -6.24
CA GLN A 12 -21.18 -2.38 -6.73
C GLN A 12 -19.94 -3.13 -6.28
N VAL A 13 -20.09 -4.02 -5.30
CA VAL A 13 -18.94 -4.71 -4.70
C VAL A 13 -18.17 -5.52 -5.75
N GLU A 14 -18.86 -6.35 -6.52
CA GLU A 14 -18.20 -7.17 -7.52
C GLU A 14 -17.50 -6.35 -8.59
N ARG A 15 -18.12 -5.25 -8.99
CA ARG A 15 -17.53 -4.35 -9.97
C ARG A 15 -16.20 -3.79 -9.47
N ILE A 16 -16.17 -3.38 -8.21
CA ILE A 16 -14.97 -2.81 -7.59
C ILE A 16 -13.89 -3.88 -7.42
N ILE A 17 -14.26 -5.05 -6.93
CA ILE A 17 -13.32 -6.16 -6.74
C ILE A 17 -12.73 -6.60 -8.08
N THR A 18 -13.54 -6.70 -9.12
CA THR A 18 -13.07 -7.06 -10.46
C THR A 18 -12.05 -6.03 -10.97
N ALA A 19 -12.35 -4.75 -10.78
CA ALA A 19 -11.44 -3.68 -11.21
C ALA A 19 -10.11 -3.73 -10.46
N LEU A 20 -10.14 -3.93 -9.15
CA LEU A 20 -8.93 -4.04 -8.36
C LEU A 20 -8.09 -5.25 -8.76
N CYS A 21 -8.74 -6.39 -8.96
CA CYS A 21 -8.04 -7.60 -9.38
C CYS A 21 -7.40 -7.44 -10.75
N ALA A 22 -8.07 -6.77 -11.68
CA ALA A 22 -7.55 -6.52 -13.01
C ALA A 22 -6.38 -5.54 -12.98
N ASN A 23 -6.52 -4.46 -12.22
CA ASN A 23 -5.49 -3.42 -12.16
C ASN A 23 -4.21 -3.89 -11.46
N TYR A 24 -4.34 -4.77 -10.47
CA TYR A 24 -3.21 -5.26 -9.68
C TYR A 24 -2.83 -6.69 -10.02
N GLN A 25 -3.35 -7.22 -11.13
CA GLN A 25 -2.93 -8.51 -11.69
C GLN A 25 -3.14 -9.69 -10.73
N TYR A 26 -4.34 -9.82 -10.21
CA TYR A 26 -4.69 -10.97 -9.40
C TYR A 26 -4.65 -12.23 -10.26
N ASN A 27 -3.99 -13.28 -9.75
CA ASN A 27 -3.92 -14.57 -10.43
C ASN A 27 -4.89 -15.54 -9.79
N ALA A 28 -5.83 -16.04 -10.58
CA ALA A 28 -6.82 -17.01 -10.09
C ALA A 28 -6.19 -18.37 -9.78
N THR A 29 -5.04 -18.67 -10.39
CA THR A 29 -4.29 -19.90 -10.13
C THR A 29 -2.85 -19.55 -9.83
N VAL A 30 -2.23 -20.38 -8.99
CA VAL A 30 -0.82 -20.23 -8.63
C VAL A 30 -0.14 -21.58 -8.77
N SER A 31 1.19 -21.58 -8.83
CA SER A 31 1.95 -22.83 -8.89
C SER A 31 1.69 -23.68 -7.65
N ASP A 32 1.57 -24.98 -7.85
CA ASP A 32 1.37 -25.92 -6.74
C ASP A 32 2.70 -26.06 -5.97
N PRO A 33 2.78 -25.61 -4.71
CA PRO A 33 4.00 -25.69 -3.94
C PRO A 33 4.36 -27.13 -3.53
N ASN A 34 3.40 -28.04 -3.64
CA ASN A 34 3.60 -29.45 -3.29
C ASN A 34 3.94 -30.32 -4.50
N SER A 35 4.02 -29.73 -5.69
CA SER A 35 4.34 -30.44 -6.92
C SER A 35 5.75 -30.12 -7.38
N ASP A 36 6.46 -31.13 -7.86
CA ASP A 36 7.79 -30.95 -8.46
C ASP A 36 7.69 -30.42 -9.89
N ASN A 37 6.49 -30.40 -10.48
CA ASN A 37 6.28 -29.92 -11.83
C ASN A 37 5.87 -28.43 -11.78
N PRO A 38 6.68 -27.52 -12.35
CA PRO A 38 6.35 -26.10 -12.33
C PRO A 38 5.10 -25.72 -13.14
N GLN A 39 4.60 -26.63 -13.96
CA GLN A 39 3.38 -26.41 -14.74
C GLN A 39 2.11 -26.78 -13.96
N ASP A 40 2.25 -27.51 -12.87
CA ASP A 40 1.10 -27.82 -12.03
C ASP A 40 0.64 -26.55 -11.30
N SER A 41 -0.65 -26.31 -11.34
CA SER A 41 -1.24 -25.14 -10.70
C SER A 41 -2.44 -25.55 -9.87
N ILE A 42 -2.69 -24.79 -8.83
CA ILE A 42 -3.87 -24.92 -7.97
C ILE A 42 -4.61 -23.59 -7.94
N ASP A 43 -5.85 -23.63 -7.47
CA ASP A 43 -6.58 -22.39 -7.25
C ASP A 43 -5.83 -21.54 -6.22
N ASN A 44 -5.80 -20.25 -6.48
CA ASN A 44 -5.15 -19.33 -5.56
C ASN A 44 -5.87 -19.39 -4.21
N PRO A 45 -5.18 -19.77 -3.11
CA PRO A 45 -5.82 -19.80 -1.78
C PRO A 45 -6.28 -18.42 -1.32
N GLN A 46 -5.70 -17.34 -1.85
CA GLN A 46 -6.18 -15.99 -1.59
C GLN A 46 -7.35 -15.69 -2.52
N THR A 47 -8.51 -15.40 -1.96
CA THR A 47 -9.69 -15.04 -2.76
C THR A 47 -9.55 -13.62 -3.31
N PRO A 48 -10.33 -13.27 -4.36
CA PRO A 48 -10.33 -11.89 -4.86
C PRO A 48 -10.66 -10.86 -3.78
N TYR A 49 -11.55 -11.19 -2.85
CA TYR A 49 -11.90 -10.31 -1.74
C TYR A 49 -10.73 -10.09 -0.79
N GLN A 50 -10.02 -11.16 -0.47
CA GLN A 50 -8.83 -11.07 0.38
C GLN A 50 -7.74 -10.25 -0.31
N PHE A 51 -7.57 -10.44 -1.61
CA PHE A 51 -6.61 -9.70 -2.41
C PHE A 51 -6.93 -8.20 -2.42
N ALA A 52 -8.20 -7.86 -2.66
CA ALA A 52 -8.64 -6.47 -2.65
C ALA A 52 -8.45 -5.84 -1.26
N ASN A 53 -8.77 -6.59 -0.21
CA ASN A 53 -8.63 -6.13 1.17
C ASN A 53 -7.15 -5.85 1.49
N GLU A 54 -6.26 -6.69 1.02
CA GLU A 54 -4.82 -6.51 1.18
C GLU A 54 -4.33 -5.23 0.48
N ILE A 55 -4.81 -4.97 -0.74
CA ILE A 55 -4.48 -3.75 -1.48
C ILE A 55 -4.90 -2.51 -0.71
N VAL A 56 -6.13 -2.49 -0.19
CA VAL A 56 -6.63 -1.35 0.56
C VAL A 56 -5.81 -1.15 1.84
N ARG A 57 -5.51 -2.23 2.54
CA ARG A 57 -4.71 -2.17 3.75
C ARG A 57 -3.33 -1.61 3.46
N LYS A 58 -2.70 -2.09 2.40
CA LYS A 58 -1.38 -1.63 1.96
C LYS A 58 -1.40 -0.16 1.59
N TYR A 59 -2.46 0.27 0.90
CA TYR A 59 -2.64 1.66 0.52
C TYR A 59 -2.69 2.56 1.75
N LEU A 60 -3.44 2.17 2.76
CA LEU A 60 -3.54 2.94 4.00
C LEU A 60 -2.20 3.03 4.73
N VAL A 61 -1.49 1.91 4.80
CA VAL A 61 -0.18 1.87 5.44
C VAL A 61 0.82 2.74 4.70
N GLU A 62 0.87 2.62 3.37
CA GLU A 62 1.82 3.39 2.56
C GLU A 62 1.56 4.89 2.65
N ASN A 63 0.29 5.29 2.66
CA ASN A 63 -0.06 6.71 2.81
C ASN A 63 0.36 7.24 4.18
N THR A 64 0.15 6.47 5.23
CA THR A 64 0.52 6.86 6.58
C THR A 64 2.03 7.01 6.70
N VAL A 65 2.76 6.01 6.24
CA VAL A 65 4.23 6.01 6.31
C VAL A 65 4.80 7.15 5.48
N SER A 66 4.25 7.38 4.30
CA SER A 66 4.69 8.45 3.41
C SER A 66 4.51 9.83 4.06
N TYR A 67 3.38 10.05 4.71
CA TYR A 67 3.11 11.30 5.41
C TYR A 67 4.06 11.48 6.59
N GLU A 68 4.23 10.44 7.39
CA GLU A 68 5.10 10.51 8.56
C GLU A 68 6.56 10.75 8.17
N ALA A 69 7.01 10.14 7.08
CA ALA A 69 8.36 10.37 6.56
C ALA A 69 8.54 11.81 6.10
N LYS A 70 7.52 12.35 5.44
CA LYS A 70 7.53 13.74 4.99
C LYS A 70 7.57 14.70 6.18
N LEU A 71 6.77 14.42 7.20
CA LEU A 71 6.72 15.23 8.41
C LEU A 71 8.05 15.19 9.16
N ALA A 72 8.66 14.01 9.26
CA ALA A 72 9.95 13.85 9.91
C ALA A 72 11.04 14.66 9.21
N ARG A 73 11.02 14.68 7.87
CA ARG A 73 11.96 15.48 7.09
C ARG A 73 11.75 16.97 7.33
N GLN A 74 10.51 17.44 7.39
CA GLN A 74 10.21 18.83 7.66
C GLN A 74 10.65 19.23 9.06
N GLN A 75 10.42 18.38 10.05
CA GLN A 75 10.84 18.64 11.42
C GLN A 75 12.36 18.65 11.54
N ALA A 76 13.04 17.76 10.83
CA ALA A 76 14.49 17.75 10.81
C ALA A 76 15.04 19.02 10.18
N MET A 77 14.42 19.50 9.11
CA MET A 77 14.82 20.76 8.48
C MET A 77 14.56 21.94 9.38
N ASN A 78 13.44 21.93 10.13
CA ASN A 78 13.11 23.01 11.06
C ASN A 78 14.04 23.02 12.28
N SER A 79 14.49 21.85 12.71
CA SER A 79 15.45 21.78 13.80
C SER A 79 16.86 22.11 13.35
N LEU A 80 17.12 22.05 12.05
CA LEU A 80 18.34 22.60 11.43
C LEU A 80 18.20 24.09 11.16
N ASP A 81 17.20 24.69 11.74
CA ASP A 81 16.92 26.10 11.62
C ASP A 81 18.08 26.97 12.03
N ALA A 82 18.87 26.45 12.84
CA ALA A 82 20.11 27.08 13.11
C ALA A 82 21.13 26.75 12.01
N ALA A 83 20.66 26.67 10.76
CA ALA A 83 21.63 26.70 9.67
C ALA A 83 22.52 27.91 9.97
N PRO A 84 23.79 27.69 10.22
CA PRO A 84 24.64 28.80 10.63
C PRO A 84 24.58 29.89 9.58
N VAL A 85 24.13 31.04 9.99
CA VAL A 85 24.20 32.19 9.12
C VAL A 85 25.66 32.52 8.98
N ILE A 86 26.26 32.01 7.91
CA ILE A 86 27.63 32.34 7.60
C ILE A 86 27.57 33.64 6.83
N THR A 87 27.93 34.71 7.48
CA THR A 87 28.07 36.00 6.80
C THR A 87 29.54 36.14 6.35
N ASP A 88 29.69 36.67 5.15
CA ASP A 88 31.00 37.00 4.69
C ASP A 88 31.64 38.00 5.67
N PRO A 89 32.94 37.84 5.95
CA PRO A 89 33.59 38.79 6.82
C PRO A 89 33.52 40.19 6.21
N ALA A 90 33.05 41.10 7.00
CA ALA A 90 33.05 42.50 6.59
C ALA A 90 34.49 42.94 6.49
N ILE A 91 34.91 43.17 5.30
CA ILE A 91 36.26 43.65 5.00
C ILE A 91 36.17 45.13 4.76
#